data_8015c7e34ae0c6e041c40b89a60fa782
#
_entry.id   8015c7e34ae0c6e041c40b89a60fa782
#
_cell.length_a   1.000
_cell.length_b   1.000
_cell.length_c   1.000
_cell.angle_alpha   90.00
_cell.angle_beta   90.00
_cell.angle_gamma   90.00
#
_symmetry.space_group_name_H-M   'P 1'
#
loop_
_entity.id
_entity.type
_entity.pdbx_description
1 polymer ?
#
loop_
_entity_poly.entity_id
_entity_poly.type
_entity_poly.pdbx_seq_one_letter_code
_entity_poly.pdbx_strand_id
1 'polypeptide(L)'
;MKPYAKFGLMILVSTFLMYWLMYLNVFQFDHIFFSQTRLYMALIMGSVMAFVMLLFMWGMYKNKKLNAVILGASALVFGLSLWLVRSQTTVDDVSWMKAMIPHHSIAILTSERAEIEDPRVKQLSEEIIKAQEREIAEMKRLIEELEKEEKEAKANVESEAKTDVAE
;
A
#
# COMPACT_ATOMS: atom_id res chain seq x y z
N MET A 1 -9.13 -15.77 -26.17
CA MET A 1 -8.93 -16.09 -24.72
C MET A 1 -10.24 -16.65 -24.17
N LYS A 2 -10.18 -17.67 -23.29
CA LYS A 2 -11.36 -18.20 -22.60
C LYS A 2 -11.99 -17.11 -21.71
N PRO A 3 -13.33 -17.03 -21.53
CA PRO A 3 -14.00 -15.94 -20.81
C PRO A 3 -13.43 -15.67 -19.40
N TYR A 4 -13.15 -16.73 -18.64
CA TYR A 4 -12.55 -16.62 -17.31
C TYR A 4 -11.11 -16.06 -17.29
N ALA A 5 -10.32 -16.34 -18.34
CA ALA A 5 -8.98 -15.77 -18.45
C ALA A 5 -9.03 -14.26 -18.74
N LYS A 6 -10.01 -13.81 -19.54
CA LYS A 6 -10.26 -12.37 -19.73
C LYS A 6 -10.70 -11.70 -18.42
N PHE A 7 -11.60 -12.34 -17.68
CA PHE A 7 -12.04 -11.87 -16.37
C PHE A 7 -10.88 -11.72 -15.40
N GLY A 8 -10.08 -12.78 -15.23
CA GLY A 8 -8.92 -12.75 -14.34
C GLY A 8 -7.92 -11.67 -14.74
N LEU A 9 -7.61 -11.55 -16.05
CA LEU A 9 -6.70 -10.50 -16.53
C LEU A 9 -7.26 -9.09 -16.26
N MET A 10 -8.55 -8.88 -16.46
CA MET A 10 -9.20 -7.60 -16.19
C MET A 10 -9.07 -7.22 -14.70
N ILE A 11 -9.37 -8.15 -13.79
CA ILE A 11 -9.24 -7.91 -12.35
C ILE A 11 -7.78 -7.62 -11.97
N LEU A 12 -6.82 -8.38 -12.48
CA LEU A 12 -5.39 -8.18 -12.21
C LEU A 12 -4.91 -6.80 -12.70
N VAL A 13 -5.21 -6.45 -13.94
CA VAL A 13 -4.81 -5.15 -14.52
C VAL A 13 -5.47 -4.00 -13.75
N SER A 14 -6.76 -4.10 -13.43
CA SER A 14 -7.46 -3.06 -12.67
C SER A 14 -6.90 -2.92 -11.26
N THR A 15 -6.59 -4.02 -10.56
CA THR A 15 -5.99 -3.98 -9.22
C THR A 15 -4.59 -3.36 -9.26
N PHE A 16 -3.79 -3.72 -10.27
CA PHE A 16 -2.47 -3.13 -10.48
C PHE A 16 -2.56 -1.62 -10.75
N LEU A 17 -3.46 -1.20 -11.63
CA LEU A 17 -3.67 0.22 -11.91
C LEU A 17 -4.16 0.97 -10.67
N MET A 18 -5.11 0.42 -9.91
CA MET A 18 -5.60 1.03 -8.65
C MET A 18 -4.47 1.22 -7.63
N TYR A 19 -3.55 0.26 -7.51
CA TYR A 19 -2.38 0.41 -6.65
C TYR A 19 -1.56 1.65 -7.01
N TRP A 20 -1.25 1.84 -8.29
CA TRP A 20 -0.47 3.00 -8.76
C TRP A 20 -1.25 4.31 -8.69
N LEU A 21 -2.54 4.28 -8.99
CA LEU A 21 -3.39 5.47 -8.93
C LEU A 21 -3.49 6.05 -7.50
N MET A 22 -3.32 5.23 -6.47
CA MET A 22 -3.26 5.71 -5.07
C MET A 22 -2.05 6.60 -4.75
N TYR A 23 -1.08 6.74 -5.67
CA TYR A 23 0.05 7.64 -5.50
C TYR A 23 -0.10 8.97 -6.25
N LEU A 24 -1.13 9.15 -7.06
CA LEU A 24 -1.32 10.38 -7.85
C LEU A 24 -1.61 11.62 -6.99
N ASN A 25 -2.04 11.45 -5.77
CA ASN A 25 -2.42 12.52 -4.85
C ASN A 25 -1.33 12.83 -3.80
N VAL A 26 -0.09 12.42 -4.00
CA VAL A 26 1.03 12.88 -3.16
C VAL A 26 1.43 14.30 -3.52
N PHE A 27 1.92 15.06 -2.56
CA PHE A 27 2.33 16.44 -2.74
C PHE A 27 3.61 16.57 -3.58
N GLN A 28 4.59 15.66 -3.33
CA GLN A 28 5.87 15.61 -4.05
C GLN A 28 6.19 14.17 -4.48
N PHE A 29 6.90 14.01 -5.60
CA PHE A 29 7.22 12.69 -6.15
C PHE A 29 8.21 11.90 -5.28
N ASP A 30 9.06 12.56 -4.53
CA ASP A 30 10.00 11.94 -3.59
C ASP A 30 9.33 11.42 -2.30
N HIS A 31 8.00 11.60 -2.18
CA HIS A 31 7.15 10.98 -1.17
C HIS A 31 6.53 9.66 -1.63
N ILE A 32 6.88 9.16 -2.82
CA ILE A 32 6.42 7.87 -3.33
C ILE A 32 7.33 6.76 -2.82
N PHE A 33 6.86 6.02 -1.82
CA PHE A 33 7.51 4.83 -1.29
C PHE A 33 6.62 3.61 -1.48
N PHE A 34 7.24 2.43 -1.67
CA PHE A 34 6.49 1.18 -1.64
C PHE A 34 5.81 1.01 -0.28
N SER A 35 4.50 0.75 -0.29
CA SER A 35 3.70 0.58 0.93
C SER A 35 2.96 -0.75 0.91
N GLN A 36 3.28 -1.62 1.87
CA GLN A 36 2.58 -2.88 2.08
C GLN A 36 1.10 -2.65 2.40
N THR A 37 0.79 -1.65 3.21
CA THR A 37 -0.59 -1.27 3.55
C THR A 37 -1.39 -0.91 2.29
N ARG A 38 -0.82 -0.14 1.37
CA ARG A 38 -1.47 0.18 0.08
C ARG A 38 -1.66 -1.04 -0.80
N LEU A 39 -0.70 -1.98 -0.77
CA LEU A 39 -0.85 -3.25 -1.48
C LEU A 39 -2.04 -4.05 -0.94
N TYR A 40 -2.18 -4.16 0.38
CA TYR A 40 -3.34 -4.85 0.98
C TYR A 40 -4.65 -4.13 0.68
N MET A 41 -4.68 -2.80 0.66
CA MET A 41 -5.85 -2.03 0.25
C MET A 41 -6.21 -2.27 -1.23
N ALA A 42 -5.22 -2.36 -2.12
CA ALA A 42 -5.46 -2.70 -3.53
C ALA A 42 -6.04 -4.12 -3.67
N LEU A 43 -5.56 -5.09 -2.88
CA LEU A 43 -6.09 -6.46 -2.85
C LEU A 43 -7.53 -6.50 -2.32
N ILE A 44 -7.86 -5.71 -1.29
CA ILE A 44 -9.24 -5.55 -0.80
C ILE A 44 -10.14 -5.05 -1.94
N MET A 45 -9.76 -3.97 -2.61
CA MET A 45 -10.54 -3.40 -3.71
C MET A 45 -10.67 -4.37 -4.89
N GLY A 46 -9.58 -5.06 -5.27
CA GLY A 46 -9.57 -6.04 -6.35
C GLY A 46 -10.46 -7.26 -6.03
N SER A 47 -10.44 -7.73 -4.79
CA SER A 47 -11.28 -8.87 -4.36
C SER A 47 -12.77 -8.52 -4.35
N VAL A 48 -13.13 -7.32 -3.89
CA VAL A 48 -14.51 -6.82 -3.95
C VAL A 48 -14.95 -6.65 -5.40
N MET A 49 -14.07 -6.09 -6.26
CA MET A 49 -14.37 -5.96 -7.68
C MET A 49 -14.61 -7.33 -8.33
N ALA A 50 -13.76 -8.32 -8.08
CA ALA A 50 -13.93 -9.68 -8.62
C ALA A 50 -15.26 -10.30 -8.16
N PHE A 51 -15.60 -10.14 -6.88
CA PHE A 51 -16.85 -10.63 -6.30
C PHE A 51 -18.08 -9.99 -6.96
N VAL A 52 -18.13 -8.67 -6.97
CA VAL A 52 -19.26 -7.89 -7.51
C VAL A 52 -19.42 -8.13 -9.01
N MET A 53 -18.34 -8.02 -9.79
CA MET A 53 -18.42 -8.20 -11.24
C MET A 53 -18.85 -9.62 -11.63
N LEU A 54 -18.40 -10.65 -10.90
CA LEU A 54 -18.87 -12.02 -11.18
C LEU A 54 -20.36 -12.17 -10.91
N LEU A 55 -20.89 -11.54 -9.85
CA LEU A 55 -22.33 -11.56 -9.55
C LEU A 55 -23.13 -10.87 -10.67
N PHE A 56 -22.72 -9.68 -11.10
CA PHE A 56 -23.40 -8.94 -12.17
C PHE A 56 -23.33 -9.67 -13.53
N MET A 57 -22.22 -10.37 -13.78
CA MET A 57 -22.01 -11.08 -15.03
C MET A 57 -22.32 -12.58 -14.94
N TRP A 58 -23.09 -13.02 -13.93
CA TRP A 58 -23.37 -14.42 -13.65
C TRP A 58 -23.91 -15.20 -14.84
N GLY A 59 -24.79 -14.60 -15.65
CA GLY A 59 -25.36 -15.20 -16.84
C GLY A 59 -24.34 -15.50 -17.96
N MET A 60 -23.22 -14.78 -17.98
CA MET A 60 -22.15 -14.97 -18.96
C MET A 60 -21.19 -16.12 -18.57
N TYR A 61 -21.06 -16.39 -17.28
CA TYR A 61 -20.14 -17.38 -16.71
C TYR A 61 -20.88 -18.66 -16.32
N LYS A 62 -20.92 -19.64 -17.25
CA LYS A 62 -21.76 -20.85 -17.11
C LYS A 62 -21.22 -21.92 -16.16
N ASN A 63 -19.92 -21.90 -15.84
CA ASN A 63 -19.29 -22.89 -14.97
C ASN A 63 -19.52 -22.55 -13.49
N LYS A 64 -20.57 -23.12 -12.88
CA LYS A 64 -20.96 -22.89 -11.49
C LYS A 64 -19.87 -23.24 -10.48
N LYS A 65 -19.07 -24.30 -10.74
CA LYS A 65 -17.95 -24.70 -9.86
C LYS A 65 -16.87 -23.63 -9.85
N LEU A 66 -16.48 -23.14 -11.03
CA LEU A 66 -15.46 -22.09 -11.13
C LEU A 66 -15.94 -20.75 -10.56
N ASN A 67 -17.23 -20.42 -10.76
CA ASN A 67 -17.82 -19.24 -10.13
C ASN A 67 -17.76 -19.32 -8.61
N ALA A 68 -18.11 -20.47 -8.01
CA ALA A 68 -18.02 -20.68 -6.56
C ALA A 68 -16.59 -20.57 -6.04
N VAL A 69 -15.60 -21.10 -6.80
CA VAL A 69 -14.17 -20.95 -6.45
C VAL A 69 -13.74 -19.50 -6.50
N ILE A 70 -14.11 -18.73 -7.52
CA ILE A 70 -13.78 -17.31 -7.62
C ILE A 70 -14.39 -16.50 -6.48
N LEU A 71 -15.68 -16.74 -6.15
CA LEU A 71 -16.33 -16.06 -5.02
C LEU A 71 -15.66 -16.41 -3.68
N GLY A 72 -15.38 -17.69 -3.44
CA GLY A 72 -14.69 -18.15 -2.25
C GLY A 72 -13.28 -17.57 -2.12
N ALA A 73 -12.51 -17.57 -3.22
CA ALA A 73 -11.17 -16.98 -3.27
C ALA A 73 -11.23 -15.46 -3.03
N SER A 74 -12.19 -14.76 -3.64
CA SER A 74 -12.38 -13.31 -3.42
C SER A 74 -12.69 -12.99 -1.96
N ALA A 75 -13.60 -13.76 -1.34
CA ALA A 75 -13.92 -13.60 0.08
C ALA A 75 -12.72 -13.89 1.00
N LEU A 76 -11.91 -14.90 0.67
CA LEU A 76 -10.69 -15.24 1.41
C LEU A 76 -9.64 -14.12 1.28
N VAL A 77 -9.35 -13.64 0.06
CA VAL A 77 -8.40 -12.56 -0.18
C VAL A 77 -8.85 -11.29 0.53
N PHE A 78 -10.16 -10.97 0.47
CA PHE A 78 -10.74 -9.85 1.21
C PHE A 78 -10.48 -9.96 2.72
N GLY A 79 -10.85 -11.10 3.33
CA GLY A 79 -10.70 -11.32 4.76
C GLY A 79 -9.25 -11.28 5.23
N LEU A 80 -8.33 -11.94 4.51
CA LEU A 80 -6.90 -11.94 4.82
C LEU A 80 -6.29 -10.53 4.67
N SER A 81 -6.58 -9.84 3.58
CA SER A 81 -6.04 -8.49 3.35
C SER A 81 -6.59 -7.50 4.37
N LEU A 82 -7.87 -7.58 4.74
CA LEU A 82 -8.46 -6.76 5.78
C LEU A 82 -7.82 -7.04 7.16
N TRP A 83 -7.59 -8.31 7.47
CA TRP A 83 -6.90 -8.69 8.70
C TRP A 83 -5.47 -8.14 8.73
N LEU A 84 -4.70 -8.27 7.65
CA LEU A 84 -3.33 -7.73 7.52
C LEU A 84 -3.30 -6.21 7.67
N VAL A 85 -4.23 -5.49 7.03
CA VAL A 85 -4.35 -4.02 7.20
C VAL A 85 -4.65 -3.64 8.65
N ARG A 86 -5.51 -4.39 9.34
CA ARG A 86 -5.92 -4.05 10.71
C ARG A 86 -4.92 -4.49 11.77
N SER A 87 -4.26 -5.62 11.58
CA SER A 87 -3.29 -6.16 12.54
C SER A 87 -1.90 -5.56 12.40
N GLN A 88 -1.54 -5.10 11.19
CA GLN A 88 -0.19 -4.58 10.86
C GLN A 88 0.96 -5.55 11.19
N THR A 89 0.66 -6.85 11.36
CA THR A 89 1.61 -7.87 11.86
C THR A 89 2.81 -8.12 10.95
N THR A 90 2.70 -7.75 9.68
CA THR A 90 3.77 -7.89 8.67
C THR A 90 4.49 -6.59 8.38
N VAL A 91 4.14 -5.51 9.06
CA VAL A 91 4.67 -4.17 8.84
C VAL A 91 5.71 -3.88 9.90
N ASP A 92 6.98 -3.83 9.49
CA ASP A 92 8.10 -3.40 10.31
C ASP A 92 8.22 -1.87 10.36
N ASP A 93 9.15 -1.34 11.16
CA ASP A 93 9.34 0.09 11.40
C ASP A 93 9.60 0.87 10.10
N VAL A 94 10.48 0.34 9.23
CA VAL A 94 10.81 0.96 7.94
C VAL A 94 9.60 0.93 7.00
N SER A 95 8.92 -0.20 6.92
CA SER A 95 7.71 -0.35 6.09
C SER A 95 6.57 0.54 6.58
N TRP A 96 6.44 0.72 7.90
CA TRP A 96 5.47 1.64 8.50
C TRP A 96 5.76 3.08 8.09
N MET A 97 7.00 3.55 8.26
CA MET A 97 7.39 4.91 7.87
C MET A 97 7.20 5.14 6.36
N LYS A 98 7.60 4.17 5.52
CA LYS A 98 7.37 4.24 4.07
C LYS A 98 5.89 4.30 3.68
N ALA A 99 4.99 3.74 4.48
CA ALA A 99 3.55 3.86 4.27
C ALA A 99 3.01 5.21 4.75
N MET A 100 3.57 5.75 5.84
CA MET A 100 3.13 7.02 6.44
C MET A 100 3.55 8.25 5.63
N ILE A 101 4.73 8.27 5.01
CA ILE A 101 5.20 9.41 4.21
C ILE A 101 4.19 9.82 3.13
N PRO A 102 3.72 8.94 2.23
CA PRO A 102 2.71 9.35 1.25
C PRO A 102 1.34 9.67 1.87
N HIS A 103 1.03 9.15 3.05
CA HIS A 103 -0.19 9.52 3.79
C HIS A 103 -0.11 10.96 4.29
N HIS A 104 1.02 11.36 4.91
CA HIS A 104 1.28 12.72 5.36
C HIS A 104 1.34 13.70 4.17
N SER A 105 1.94 13.27 3.07
CA SER A 105 2.00 14.05 1.82
C SER A 105 0.62 14.46 1.29
N ILE A 106 -0.38 13.57 1.38
CA ILE A 106 -1.76 13.90 1.01
C ILE A 106 -2.34 14.97 1.93
N ALA A 107 -2.05 14.91 3.22
CA ALA A 107 -2.53 15.92 4.18
C ALA A 107 -1.97 17.31 3.87
N ILE A 108 -0.70 17.42 3.49
CA ILE A 108 -0.11 18.67 3.03
C ILE A 108 -0.83 19.17 1.78
N LEU A 109 -0.97 18.32 0.74
CA LEU A 109 -1.61 18.69 -0.51
C LEU A 109 -3.03 19.22 -0.31
N THR A 110 -3.82 18.53 0.50
CA THR A 110 -5.23 18.90 0.74
C THR A 110 -5.36 20.14 1.61
N SER A 111 -4.49 20.32 2.61
CA SER A 111 -4.49 21.49 3.47
C SER A 111 -4.01 22.74 2.74
N GLU A 112 -3.05 22.62 1.84
CA GLU A 112 -2.53 23.75 1.06
C GLU A 112 -3.51 24.25 -0.01
N ARG A 113 -4.27 23.30 -0.62
CA ARG A 113 -5.15 23.62 -1.76
C ARG A 113 -6.60 23.85 -1.39
N ALA A 114 -7.00 23.58 -0.14
CA ALA A 114 -8.35 23.81 0.31
C ALA A 114 -8.63 25.33 0.44
N GLU A 115 -9.77 25.79 -0.06
CA GLU A 115 -10.25 27.14 0.15
C GLU A 115 -10.90 27.24 1.55
N ILE A 116 -10.06 27.47 2.57
CA ILE A 116 -10.49 27.54 3.98
C ILE A 116 -10.80 29.00 4.33
N GLU A 117 -12.05 29.28 4.69
CA GLU A 117 -12.52 30.64 5.00
C GLU A 117 -12.46 30.95 6.51
N ASP A 118 -12.76 29.99 7.39
CA ASP A 118 -12.75 30.21 8.84
C ASP A 118 -11.29 30.37 9.34
N PRO A 119 -10.96 31.50 10.01
CA PRO A 119 -9.58 31.77 10.45
C PRO A 119 -9.00 30.71 11.40
N ARG A 120 -9.84 30.09 12.23
CA ARG A 120 -9.43 29.05 13.19
C ARG A 120 -9.07 27.76 12.44
N VAL A 121 -9.83 27.43 11.40
CA VAL A 121 -9.58 26.26 10.56
C VAL A 121 -8.34 26.50 9.71
N LYS A 122 -8.15 27.72 9.21
CA LYS A 122 -6.94 28.11 8.47
C LYS A 122 -5.68 27.97 9.32
N GLN A 123 -5.71 28.48 10.54
CA GLN A 123 -4.61 28.31 11.49
C GLN A 123 -4.30 26.83 11.73
N LEU A 124 -5.32 26.00 11.98
CA LEU A 124 -5.15 24.55 12.16
C LEU A 124 -4.53 23.90 10.92
N SER A 125 -4.97 24.29 9.72
CA SER A 125 -4.41 23.79 8.46
C SER A 125 -2.92 24.10 8.31
N GLU A 126 -2.49 25.33 8.65
CA GLU A 126 -1.09 25.73 8.64
C GLU A 126 -0.24 24.96 9.66
N GLU A 127 -0.80 24.69 10.85
CA GLU A 127 -0.15 23.86 11.87
C GLU A 127 0.00 22.41 11.41
N ILE A 128 -1.02 21.85 10.75
CA ILE A 128 -0.96 20.51 10.15
C ILE A 128 0.14 20.45 9.10
N ILE A 129 0.21 21.38 8.16
CA ILE A 129 1.25 21.40 7.12
C ILE A 129 2.64 21.34 7.74
N LYS A 130 2.94 22.25 8.70
CA LYS A 130 4.24 22.30 9.37
C LYS A 130 4.57 21.01 10.13
N ALA A 131 3.58 20.39 10.77
CA ALA A 131 3.77 19.15 11.49
C ALA A 131 4.09 18.00 10.50
N GLN A 132 3.33 17.88 9.41
CA GLN A 132 3.51 16.83 8.42
C GLN A 132 4.86 16.94 7.69
N GLU A 133 5.31 18.15 7.35
CA GLU A 133 6.63 18.38 6.73
C GLU A 133 7.76 17.91 7.65
N ARG A 134 7.71 18.29 8.95
CA ARG A 134 8.69 17.87 9.94
C ARG A 134 8.71 16.35 10.11
N GLU A 135 7.53 15.71 10.22
CA GLU A 135 7.41 14.28 10.41
C GLU A 135 7.87 13.49 9.18
N ILE A 136 7.62 13.97 7.96
CA ILE A 136 8.16 13.38 6.74
C ILE A 136 9.69 13.44 6.74
N ALA A 137 10.27 14.58 7.09
CA ALA A 137 11.72 14.73 7.14
C ALA A 137 12.37 13.80 8.18
N GLU A 138 11.76 13.66 9.35
CA GLU A 138 12.21 12.75 10.40
C GLU A 138 12.10 11.27 9.96
N MET A 139 10.98 10.86 9.38
CA MET A 139 10.81 9.50 8.86
C MET A 139 11.83 9.15 7.78
N LYS A 140 12.12 10.08 6.85
CA LYS A 140 13.14 9.86 5.81
C LYS A 140 14.52 9.63 6.44
N ARG A 141 14.91 10.44 7.44
CA ARG A 141 16.18 10.29 8.14
C ARG A 141 16.28 8.94 8.86
N LEU A 142 15.23 8.55 9.59
CA LEU A 142 15.19 7.27 10.31
C LEU A 142 15.23 6.07 9.36
N ILE A 143 14.58 6.15 8.20
CA ILE A 143 14.65 5.10 7.16
C ILE A 143 16.10 4.92 6.70
N GLU A 144 16.80 6.03 6.39
CA GLU A 144 18.20 5.98 5.95
C GLU A 144 19.13 5.37 7.01
N GLU A 145 18.93 5.74 8.26
CA GLU A 145 19.71 5.21 9.39
C GLU A 145 19.49 3.71 9.58
N LEU A 146 18.24 3.26 9.67
CA LEU A 146 17.90 1.86 9.89
C LEU A 146 18.31 0.97 8.70
N GLU A 147 18.12 1.43 7.46
CA GLU A 147 18.56 0.68 6.28
C GLU A 147 20.10 0.56 6.19
N LYS A 148 20.82 1.56 6.70
CA LYS A 148 22.28 1.51 6.76
C LYS A 148 22.74 0.50 7.83
N GLU A 149 22.16 0.55 9.03
CA GLU A 149 22.45 -0.39 10.11
C GLU A 149 22.18 -1.85 9.67
N GLU A 150 21.07 -2.08 8.99
CA GLU A 150 20.73 -3.42 8.48
C GLU A 150 21.74 -3.92 7.44
N LYS A 151 22.22 -3.05 6.54
CA LYS A 151 23.24 -3.40 5.55
C LYS A 151 24.58 -3.72 6.20
N GLU A 152 24.98 -2.94 7.19
CA GLU A 152 26.22 -3.17 7.94
C GLU A 152 26.15 -4.48 8.74
N ALA A 153 25.03 -4.77 9.40
CA ALA A 153 24.81 -6.01 10.11
C ALA A 153 24.89 -7.23 9.19
N LYS A 154 24.24 -7.17 8.01
CA LYS A 154 24.29 -8.24 7.00
C LYS A 154 25.71 -8.46 6.46
N ALA A 155 26.45 -7.40 6.20
CA ALA A 155 27.83 -7.48 5.71
C ALA A 155 28.77 -8.15 6.76
N ASN A 156 28.59 -7.86 8.04
CA ASN A 156 29.37 -8.45 9.13
C ASN A 156 29.08 -9.96 9.23
N VAL A 157 27.80 -10.36 9.23
CA VAL A 157 27.40 -11.79 9.26
C VAL A 157 27.97 -12.56 8.06
N GLU A 158 27.94 -11.96 6.86
CA GLU A 158 28.49 -12.60 5.66
C GLU A 158 30.02 -12.73 5.71
N SER A 159 30.71 -11.77 6.34
CA SER A 159 32.16 -11.83 6.52
C SER A 159 32.57 -12.90 7.53
N GLU A 160 31.86 -13.05 8.64
CA GLU A 160 32.08 -14.08 9.64
C GLU A 160 31.86 -15.49 9.07
N ALA A 161 30.73 -15.68 8.34
CA ALA A 161 30.44 -16.98 7.70
C ALA A 161 31.45 -17.40 6.65
N LYS A 162 32.16 -16.48 5.98
CA LYS A 162 33.23 -16.77 5.04
C LYS A 162 34.52 -17.14 5.75
N THR A 163 34.77 -16.66 6.94
CA THR A 163 35.95 -16.96 7.75
C THR A 163 35.86 -18.38 8.33
N ASP A 164 34.68 -18.76 8.83
CA ASP A 164 34.44 -20.09 9.42
C ASP A 164 34.48 -21.26 8.39
N VAL A 165 34.27 -20.97 7.10
CA VAL A 165 34.34 -21.97 6.02
C VAL A 165 35.79 -22.16 5.49
N ALA A 166 36.70 -21.23 5.84
CA ALA A 166 38.07 -21.22 5.38
C ALA A 166 39.06 -21.88 6.38
N GLU A 167 38.59 -22.24 7.57
CA GLU A 167 39.31 -23.07 8.56
C GLU A 167 38.89 -24.56 8.44
#